data_8ae7d7073c294758a2f871c06a25019d
#
_entry.id   8ae7d7073c294758a2f871c06a25019d
#
_cell.length_a   1.000
_cell.length_b   1.000
_cell.length_c   1.000
_cell.angle_alpha   90.00
_cell.angle_beta   90.00
_cell.angle_gamma   90.00
#
_symmetry.space_group_name_H-M   'P 1'
#
loop_
_entity.id
_entity.type
_entity.pdbx_description
1 polymer ?
#
loop_
_entity_poly.entity_id
_entity_poly.type
_entity_poly.pdbx_seq_one_letter_code
_entity_poly.pdbx_strand_id
1 'polypeptide(L)'
;IIPTHHHNDHGAGIRPYIAEGADLVVHESAVDFYQAQINRPKSSVVIDALDRLDDRNNEVITGVSPDEPYVIDDPERPVIVYPVLNGHTEDMTVALIGNVNMLYAGDLYVSGVARDKRSGTKRGPNVVPYHSAISLNEAIKEFNIPADILLGSHDVEPVSYQDLIDYITD
;
A
#
# COMPACT_ATOMS: atom_id res chain seq x y z
N ILE A 1 5.22 7.66 -6.48
CA ILE A 1 4.23 6.56 -6.44
C ILE A 1 4.51 5.71 -5.22
N ILE A 2 3.45 5.26 -4.55
CA ILE A 2 3.54 4.38 -3.39
C ILE A 2 2.68 3.15 -3.69
N PRO A 3 3.20 2.09 -4.35
CA PRO A 3 2.53 0.81 -4.41
C PRO A 3 2.52 0.23 -2.99
N THR A 4 1.35 -0.15 -2.48
CA THR A 4 1.27 -0.69 -1.12
C THR A 4 2.01 -2.02 -0.97
N HIS A 5 2.04 -2.82 -2.05
CA HIS A 5 2.72 -4.12 -2.12
C HIS A 5 2.82 -4.61 -3.58
N HIS A 6 3.50 -5.74 -3.80
CA HIS A 6 3.86 -6.21 -5.14
C HIS A 6 2.76 -6.92 -5.94
N HIS A 7 1.57 -7.15 -5.38
CA HIS A 7 0.49 -7.80 -6.13
C HIS A 7 0.11 -7.00 -7.38
N ASN A 8 -0.36 -7.73 -8.41
CA ASN A 8 -0.52 -7.17 -9.76
C ASN A 8 -1.48 -5.98 -9.84
N ASP A 9 -2.53 -5.98 -9.06
CA ASP A 9 -3.54 -4.92 -8.99
C ASP A 9 -3.06 -3.65 -8.28
N HIS A 10 -1.91 -3.72 -7.59
CA HIS A 10 -1.25 -2.60 -6.91
C HIS A 10 0.05 -2.18 -7.58
N GLY A 11 0.90 -3.13 -7.95
CA GLY A 11 2.27 -2.88 -8.42
C GLY A 11 2.48 -2.95 -9.93
N ALA A 12 1.58 -3.57 -10.72
CA ALA A 12 1.85 -3.81 -12.14
C ALA A 12 1.86 -2.54 -13.01
N GLY A 13 1.20 -1.46 -12.58
CA GLY A 13 1.04 -0.22 -13.34
C GLY A 13 2.20 0.79 -13.22
N ILE A 14 3.32 0.48 -12.59
CA ILE A 14 4.38 1.46 -12.25
C ILE A 14 5.13 2.03 -13.46
N ARG A 15 5.38 1.21 -14.50
CA ARG A 15 6.30 1.55 -15.59
C ARG A 15 5.93 2.80 -16.39
N PRO A 16 4.65 3.08 -16.74
CA PRO A 16 4.27 4.34 -17.37
C PRO A 16 4.62 5.57 -16.52
N TYR A 17 4.42 5.49 -15.20
CA TYR A 17 4.73 6.60 -14.29
C TYR A 17 6.24 6.83 -14.15
N ILE A 18 7.04 5.76 -14.10
CA ILE A 18 8.51 5.87 -14.13
C ILE A 18 8.98 6.53 -15.42
N ALA A 19 8.35 6.22 -16.55
CA ALA A 19 8.66 6.84 -17.83
C ALA A 19 8.38 8.36 -17.85
N GLU A 20 7.44 8.83 -17.04
CA GLU A 20 7.11 10.26 -16.83
C GLU A 20 7.98 10.90 -15.72
N GLY A 21 8.93 10.17 -15.15
CA GLY A 21 9.87 10.68 -14.14
C GLY A 21 9.39 10.58 -12.70
N ALA A 22 8.42 9.72 -12.40
CA ALA A 22 7.99 9.49 -11.03
C ALA A 22 8.95 8.58 -10.26
N ASP A 23 9.19 8.89 -8.98
CA ASP A 23 9.91 8.04 -8.06
C ASP A 23 8.98 7.02 -7.41
N LEU A 24 9.54 5.88 -6.96
CA LEU A 24 8.84 4.85 -6.18
C LEU A 24 9.27 4.91 -4.72
N VAL A 25 8.29 4.78 -3.83
CA VAL A 25 8.51 4.50 -2.41
C VAL A 25 7.84 3.16 -2.10
N VAL A 26 8.63 2.17 -1.72
CA VAL A 26 8.20 0.78 -1.51
C VAL A 26 8.80 0.23 -0.23
N HIS A 27 8.26 -0.84 0.33
CA HIS A 27 8.94 -1.57 1.40
C HIS A 27 10.33 -2.04 0.93
N GLU A 28 11.33 -2.02 1.79
CA GLU A 28 12.70 -2.37 1.39
C GLU A 28 12.82 -3.77 0.80
N SER A 29 12.02 -4.75 1.27
CA SER A 29 12.02 -6.12 0.73
C SER A 29 11.52 -6.21 -0.72
N ALA A 30 10.80 -5.19 -1.22
CA ALA A 30 10.29 -5.14 -2.59
C ALA A 30 11.21 -4.38 -3.56
N VAL A 31 12.29 -3.77 -3.10
CA VAL A 31 13.19 -2.96 -3.95
C VAL A 31 13.70 -3.77 -5.14
N ASP A 32 14.22 -4.96 -4.90
CA ASP A 32 14.75 -5.83 -5.96
C ASP A 32 13.66 -6.25 -6.96
N PHE A 33 12.45 -6.53 -6.47
CA PHE A 33 11.31 -6.86 -7.33
C PHE A 33 10.98 -5.70 -8.28
N TYR A 34 10.83 -4.49 -7.78
CA TYR A 34 10.52 -3.32 -8.60
C TYR A 34 11.67 -2.92 -9.50
N GLN A 35 12.91 -3.05 -9.04
CA GLN A 35 14.09 -2.84 -9.86
C GLN A 35 14.14 -3.80 -11.06
N ALA A 36 13.79 -5.07 -10.85
CA ALA A 36 13.66 -6.04 -11.92
C ALA A 36 12.53 -5.68 -12.91
N GLN A 37 11.41 -5.16 -12.43
CA GLN A 37 10.30 -4.70 -13.29
C GLN A 37 10.71 -3.49 -14.16
N ILE A 38 11.45 -2.54 -13.60
CA ILE A 38 11.95 -1.37 -14.34
C ILE A 38 12.96 -1.81 -15.39
N ASN A 39 13.88 -2.70 -15.03
CA ASN A 39 15.00 -3.14 -15.87
C ASN A 39 14.68 -4.33 -16.80
N ARG A 40 13.43 -4.83 -16.78
CA ARG A 40 13.08 -5.94 -17.64
C ARG A 40 13.45 -5.65 -19.12
N PRO A 41 13.85 -6.66 -19.90
CA PRO A 41 14.13 -6.48 -21.33
C PRO A 41 12.95 -5.87 -22.07
N LYS A 42 13.23 -5.04 -23.09
CA LYS A 42 12.19 -4.49 -23.98
C LYS A 42 11.35 -5.64 -24.56
N SER A 43 10.03 -5.50 -24.45
CA SER A 43 9.12 -6.50 -25.04
C SER A 43 9.10 -6.40 -26.57
N SER A 44 9.08 -7.54 -27.23
CA SER A 44 8.88 -7.59 -28.70
C SER A 44 7.39 -7.56 -29.09
N VAL A 45 6.49 -7.72 -28.13
CA VAL A 45 5.04 -7.84 -28.40
C VAL A 45 4.31 -6.57 -27.96
N VAL A 46 4.57 -6.10 -26.72
CA VAL A 46 3.96 -4.87 -26.16
C VAL A 46 5.08 -3.95 -25.70
N ILE A 47 5.26 -2.86 -26.39
CA ILE A 47 6.26 -1.82 -26.07
C ILE A 47 5.56 -0.74 -25.25
N ASP A 48 5.90 -0.63 -23.96
CA ASP A 48 5.37 0.40 -23.09
C ASP A 48 6.16 1.74 -23.18
N ALA A 49 5.74 2.73 -22.39
CA ALA A 49 6.37 4.04 -22.39
C ALA A 49 7.86 3.96 -21.95
N LEU A 50 8.15 3.18 -20.91
CA LEU A 50 9.51 3.02 -20.40
C LEU A 50 10.43 2.26 -21.40
N ASP A 51 9.86 1.35 -22.19
CA ASP A 51 10.61 0.64 -23.25
C ASP A 51 11.07 1.56 -24.39
N ARG A 52 10.44 2.73 -24.54
CA ARG A 52 10.78 3.73 -25.58
C ARG A 52 11.89 4.68 -25.17
N LEU A 53 12.23 4.71 -23.88
CA LEU A 53 13.35 5.53 -23.40
C LEU A 53 14.68 4.89 -23.74
N ASP A 54 15.64 5.71 -24.19
CA ASP A 54 17.01 5.27 -24.45
C ASP A 54 17.81 5.14 -23.16
N ASP A 55 17.56 6.03 -22.21
CA ASP A 55 18.16 6.02 -20.89
C ASP A 55 17.06 5.84 -19.83
N ARG A 56 17.21 4.84 -18.97
CA ARG A 56 16.29 4.55 -17.89
C ARG A 56 16.98 4.98 -16.59
N ASN A 57 16.43 5.98 -15.93
CA ASN A 57 16.90 6.35 -14.60
C ASN A 57 16.63 5.19 -13.63
N ASN A 58 17.67 4.63 -13.04
CA ASN A 58 17.59 3.50 -12.12
C ASN A 58 17.59 3.92 -10.64
N GLU A 59 17.74 5.21 -10.35
CA GLU A 59 17.78 5.76 -8.99
C GLU A 59 16.40 6.31 -8.54
N VAL A 60 15.34 5.62 -8.90
CA VAL A 60 13.97 6.07 -8.65
C VAL A 60 13.25 5.31 -7.54
N ILE A 61 13.94 4.40 -6.83
CA ILE A 61 13.31 3.57 -5.80
C ILE A 61 13.87 3.91 -4.44
N THR A 62 12.99 4.28 -3.52
CA THR A 62 13.29 4.43 -2.10
C THR A 62 12.69 3.26 -1.34
N GLY A 63 13.51 2.52 -0.60
CA GLY A 63 13.09 1.46 0.31
C GLY A 63 12.67 2.03 1.67
N VAL A 64 11.48 1.67 2.14
CA VAL A 64 11.01 1.95 3.49
C VAL A 64 11.53 0.86 4.41
N SER A 65 12.27 1.22 5.45
CA SER A 65 12.76 0.29 6.47
C SER A 65 11.60 -0.41 7.18
N PRO A 66 11.73 -1.69 7.59
CA PRO A 66 10.71 -2.36 8.39
C PRO A 66 10.53 -1.76 9.79
N ASP A 67 11.51 -0.98 10.26
CA ASP A 67 11.54 -0.46 11.62
C ASP A 67 11.18 1.04 11.70
N GLU A 68 11.19 1.75 10.57
CA GLU A 68 11.01 3.22 10.55
C GLU A 68 10.13 3.68 9.39
N PRO A 69 9.19 4.62 9.64
CA PRO A 69 8.40 5.21 8.56
C PRO A 69 9.25 6.12 7.68
N TYR A 70 8.87 6.22 6.43
CA TYR A 70 9.46 7.16 5.47
C TYR A 70 8.56 8.38 5.30
N VAL A 71 9.13 9.59 5.42
CA VAL A 71 8.40 10.85 5.29
C VAL A 71 8.66 11.49 3.93
N ILE A 72 7.60 11.69 3.16
CA ILE A 72 7.59 12.57 1.99
C ILE A 72 7.20 13.95 2.50
N ASP A 73 8.20 14.81 2.66
CA ASP A 73 8.04 16.14 3.25
C ASP A 73 7.48 17.12 2.21
N ASP A 74 6.17 17.29 2.22
CA ASP A 74 5.46 18.31 1.46
C ASP A 74 4.81 19.28 2.43
N PRO A 75 5.07 20.61 2.31
CA PRO A 75 4.60 21.59 3.29
C PRO A 75 3.07 21.74 3.35
N GLU A 76 2.36 21.37 2.28
CA GLU A 76 0.91 21.45 2.23
C GLU A 76 0.26 20.08 2.52
N ARG A 77 0.93 19.01 2.12
CA ARG A 77 0.33 17.67 2.16
C ARG A 77 1.38 16.58 2.43
N PRO A 78 1.96 16.55 3.64
CA PRO A 78 2.94 15.53 3.99
C PRO A 78 2.32 14.13 3.89
N VAL A 79 3.09 13.20 3.34
CA VAL A 79 2.71 11.79 3.28
C VAL A 79 3.73 10.97 4.06
N ILE A 80 3.26 10.13 4.98
CA ILE A 80 4.11 9.26 5.77
C ILE A 80 3.80 7.82 5.40
N VAL A 81 4.81 7.09 4.97
CA VAL A 81 4.70 5.68 4.56
C VAL A 81 5.20 4.79 5.69
N TYR A 82 4.33 3.93 6.18
CA TYR A 82 4.62 3.01 7.29
C TYR A 82 4.75 1.58 6.76
N PRO A 83 5.75 0.82 7.20
CA PRO A 83 5.80 -0.62 6.98
C PRO A 83 4.75 -1.31 7.86
N VAL A 84 4.18 -2.42 7.38
CA VAL A 84 3.23 -3.20 8.19
C VAL A 84 3.55 -4.67 8.12
N LEU A 85 3.97 -5.24 9.24
CA LEU A 85 4.11 -6.69 9.37
C LEU A 85 2.72 -7.34 9.39
N ASN A 86 2.44 -8.19 8.42
CA ASN A 86 1.11 -8.78 8.22
C ASN A 86 1.19 -10.15 7.54
N GLY A 87 0.05 -10.84 7.45
CA GLY A 87 -0.05 -12.16 6.79
C GLY A 87 -0.48 -12.11 5.32
N HIS A 88 -0.68 -10.92 4.74
CA HIS A 88 -1.09 -10.76 3.35
C HIS A 88 0.12 -10.83 2.40
N THR A 89 1.15 -10.03 2.69
CA THR A 89 2.43 -9.99 1.96
C THR A 89 3.54 -9.44 2.84
N GLU A 90 4.78 -9.82 2.57
CA GLU A 90 5.95 -9.38 3.35
C GLU A 90 6.41 -7.96 3.06
N ASP A 91 5.91 -7.33 1.99
CA ASP A 91 6.31 -6.02 1.51
C ASP A 91 5.22 -4.94 1.65
N MET A 92 4.30 -5.13 2.59
CA MET A 92 3.17 -4.23 2.78
C MET A 92 3.60 -2.90 3.38
N THR A 93 3.12 -1.82 2.75
CA THR A 93 3.13 -0.47 3.30
C THR A 93 1.74 0.14 3.32
N VAL A 94 1.53 1.09 4.23
CA VAL A 94 0.35 1.96 4.27
C VAL A 94 0.79 3.41 4.24
N ALA A 95 -0.05 4.31 3.76
CA ALA A 95 0.32 5.71 3.58
C ALA A 95 -0.65 6.65 4.30
N LEU A 96 -0.12 7.46 5.22
CA LEU A 96 -0.89 8.51 5.92
C LEU A 96 -0.78 9.83 5.17
N ILE A 97 -1.91 10.45 4.86
CA ILE A 97 -2.01 11.83 4.40
C ILE A 97 -2.17 12.70 5.66
N GLY A 98 -1.05 13.31 6.10
CA GLY A 98 -0.91 13.83 7.46
C GLY A 98 -1.85 14.99 7.81
N ASN A 99 -2.17 15.88 6.86
CA ASN A 99 -3.00 17.04 7.16
C ASN A 99 -4.50 16.74 7.27
N VAL A 100 -4.94 15.53 6.92
CA VAL A 100 -6.34 15.08 7.00
C VAL A 100 -6.50 13.79 7.79
N ASN A 101 -5.41 13.27 8.38
CA ASN A 101 -5.39 12.03 9.15
C ASN A 101 -6.05 10.85 8.41
N MET A 102 -5.89 10.80 7.09
CA MET A 102 -6.42 9.71 6.27
C MET A 102 -5.33 8.70 5.99
N LEU A 103 -5.54 7.45 6.40
CA LEU A 103 -4.64 6.34 6.15
C LEU A 103 -5.15 5.51 4.98
N TYR A 104 -4.35 5.43 3.91
CA TYR A 104 -4.56 4.49 2.82
C TYR A 104 -4.04 3.11 3.26
N ALA A 105 -4.96 2.18 3.46
CA ALA A 105 -4.72 0.90 4.14
C ALA A 105 -4.36 -0.26 3.19
N GLY A 106 -4.31 -0.03 1.87
CA GLY A 106 -4.09 -1.11 0.90
C GLY A 106 -5.13 -2.22 1.04
N ASP A 107 -4.66 -3.46 1.09
CA ASP A 107 -5.51 -4.66 1.23
C ASP A 107 -5.67 -5.16 2.67
N LEU A 108 -5.16 -4.39 3.63
CA LEU A 108 -5.20 -4.81 5.02
C LEU A 108 -6.59 -4.72 5.64
N TYR A 109 -7.44 -3.84 5.11
CA TYR A 109 -8.83 -3.71 5.55
C TYR A 109 -9.72 -3.33 4.37
N VAL A 110 -10.87 -4.00 4.25
CA VAL A 110 -11.89 -3.75 3.22
C VAL A 110 -13.26 -3.61 3.90
N SER A 111 -13.76 -2.41 4.03
CA SER A 111 -14.98 -2.07 4.77
C SER A 111 -16.25 -2.69 4.19
N GLY A 112 -16.38 -2.73 2.87
CA GLY A 112 -17.55 -3.29 2.19
C GLY A 112 -17.74 -4.78 2.44
N VAL A 113 -16.67 -5.54 2.68
CA VAL A 113 -16.71 -6.96 3.02
C VAL A 113 -17.17 -7.16 4.45
N ALA A 114 -16.77 -6.31 5.37
CA ALA A 114 -17.20 -6.36 6.77
C ALA A 114 -18.70 -6.06 6.93
N ARG A 115 -19.25 -5.18 6.09
CA ARG A 115 -20.65 -4.72 6.16
C ARG A 115 -21.63 -5.61 5.40
N ASP A 116 -21.18 -6.47 4.51
CA ASP A 116 -22.10 -7.36 3.78
C ASP A 116 -22.54 -8.55 4.65
N LYS A 117 -23.50 -8.27 5.52
CA LYS A 117 -24.16 -9.29 6.35
C LYS A 117 -24.89 -10.36 5.54
N ARG A 118 -25.14 -10.12 4.23
CA ARG A 118 -25.80 -11.10 3.33
C ARG A 118 -24.87 -12.20 2.88
N SER A 119 -23.58 -11.96 2.87
CA SER A 119 -22.61 -13.01 2.52
C SER A 119 -22.41 -14.04 3.62
N GLY A 120 -22.95 -13.81 4.83
CA GLY A 120 -22.81 -14.71 5.99
C GLY A 120 -21.37 -14.91 6.44
N THR A 121 -20.45 -14.23 5.81
CA THR A 121 -19.03 -14.39 6.00
C THR A 121 -18.48 -13.24 6.85
N LYS A 122 -18.80 -13.24 8.14
CA LYS A 122 -17.68 -13.04 9.07
C LYS A 122 -16.71 -14.13 8.68
N ARG A 123 -15.76 -13.78 7.86
CA ARG A 123 -14.73 -14.73 7.46
C ARG A 123 -14.07 -15.11 8.77
N GLY A 124 -14.12 -16.40 9.11
CA GLY A 124 -13.65 -16.87 10.40
C GLY A 124 -12.20 -16.48 10.65
N PRO A 125 -11.68 -16.70 11.86
CA PRO A 125 -10.35 -16.22 12.29
C PRO A 125 -9.17 -16.72 11.43
N ASN A 126 -9.42 -17.57 10.44
CA ASN A 126 -8.43 -18.14 9.53
C ASN A 126 -8.45 -17.49 8.14
N VAL A 127 -9.17 -16.38 7.96
CA VAL A 127 -9.22 -15.70 6.66
C VAL A 127 -8.32 -14.48 6.69
N VAL A 128 -7.43 -14.40 5.71
CA VAL A 128 -6.42 -13.35 5.54
C VAL A 128 -6.96 -11.92 5.81
N PRO A 129 -8.13 -11.49 5.34
CA PRO A 129 -8.65 -10.15 5.64
C PRO A 129 -8.81 -9.84 7.13
N TYR A 130 -9.23 -10.80 7.95
CA TYR A 130 -9.37 -10.57 9.39
C TYR A 130 -8.02 -10.39 10.08
N HIS A 131 -7.05 -11.25 9.79
CA HIS A 131 -5.69 -11.13 10.34
C HIS A 131 -5.00 -9.86 9.84
N SER A 132 -5.21 -9.48 8.59
CA SER A 132 -4.66 -8.24 8.02
C SER A 132 -5.22 -7.00 8.70
N ALA A 133 -6.52 -6.99 9.02
CA ALA A 133 -7.16 -5.90 9.77
C ALA A 133 -6.59 -5.78 11.20
N ILE A 134 -6.31 -6.91 11.86
CA ILE A 134 -5.62 -6.90 13.16
C ILE A 134 -4.22 -6.31 13.02
N SER A 135 -3.44 -6.76 12.02
CA SER A 135 -2.08 -6.25 11.79
C SER A 135 -2.08 -4.75 11.48
N LEU A 136 -3.07 -4.26 10.72
CA LEU A 136 -3.25 -2.82 10.49
C LEU A 136 -3.47 -2.07 11.81
N ASN A 137 -4.37 -2.56 12.68
CA ASN A 137 -4.62 -1.96 13.97
C ASN A 137 -3.39 -1.99 14.90
N GLU A 138 -2.61 -3.05 14.86
CA GLU A 138 -1.34 -3.17 15.60
C GLU A 138 -0.34 -2.13 15.11
N ALA A 139 -0.16 -1.98 13.80
CA ALA A 139 0.73 -0.98 13.22
C ALA A 139 0.28 0.46 13.56
N ILE A 140 -1.03 0.75 13.50
CA ILE A 140 -1.58 2.06 13.91
C ILE A 140 -1.20 2.39 15.36
N LYS A 141 -1.25 1.41 16.25
CA LYS A 141 -0.89 1.59 17.67
C LYS A 141 0.62 1.68 17.88
N GLU A 142 1.39 0.82 17.23
CA GLU A 142 2.85 0.74 17.36
C GLU A 142 3.51 2.06 16.93
N PHE A 143 3.14 2.56 15.75
CA PHE A 143 3.68 3.81 15.20
C PHE A 143 2.92 5.06 15.66
N ASN A 144 1.89 4.94 16.51
CA ASN A 144 1.01 6.03 16.93
C ASN A 144 0.46 6.83 15.72
N ILE A 145 -0.03 6.13 14.69
CA ILE A 145 -0.52 6.76 13.46
C ILE A 145 -1.82 7.53 13.77
N PRO A 146 -1.90 8.82 13.49
CA PRO A 146 -3.12 9.61 13.72
C PRO A 146 -4.14 9.35 12.60
N ALA A 147 -4.67 8.12 12.52
CA ALA A 147 -5.60 7.70 11.49
C ALA A 147 -7.05 7.89 11.97
N ASP A 148 -7.70 8.96 11.52
CA ASP A 148 -9.14 9.17 11.78
C ASP A 148 -10.00 8.49 10.72
N ILE A 149 -9.49 8.45 9.48
CA ILE A 149 -10.15 7.94 8.29
C ILE A 149 -9.29 6.84 7.68
N LEU A 150 -9.91 5.73 7.28
CA LEU A 150 -9.28 4.63 6.55
C LEU A 150 -9.86 4.53 5.14
N LEU A 151 -9.02 4.23 4.17
CA LEU A 151 -9.39 3.93 2.79
C LEU A 151 -8.61 2.70 2.32
N GLY A 152 -9.31 1.59 2.10
CA GLY A 152 -8.74 0.39 1.49
C GLY A 152 -8.73 0.46 -0.04
N SER A 153 -7.89 -0.35 -0.68
CA SER A 153 -7.78 -0.39 -2.14
C SER A 153 -9.07 -0.85 -2.83
N HIS A 154 -9.84 -1.69 -2.15
CA HIS A 154 -11.08 -2.27 -2.66
C HIS A 154 -12.33 -1.69 -2.00
N ASP A 155 -12.20 -0.57 -1.30
CA ASP A 155 -13.31 0.12 -0.67
C ASP A 155 -14.11 0.96 -1.66
N VAL A 156 -15.39 1.12 -1.38
CA VAL A 156 -16.28 2.00 -2.14
C VAL A 156 -16.21 3.44 -1.62
N GLU A 157 -15.96 3.59 -0.32
CA GLU A 157 -15.90 4.88 0.38
C GLU A 157 -14.95 4.80 1.58
N PRO A 158 -14.37 5.93 2.01
CA PRO A 158 -13.61 5.98 3.25
C PRO A 158 -14.49 5.66 4.46
N VAL A 159 -13.89 5.06 5.48
CA VAL A 159 -14.56 4.72 6.75
C VAL A 159 -13.77 5.28 7.93
N SER A 160 -14.38 5.28 9.12
CA SER A 160 -13.68 5.71 10.33
C SER A 160 -12.77 4.62 10.88
N TYR A 161 -11.77 5.01 11.67
CA TYR A 161 -10.96 4.05 12.42
C TYR A 161 -11.82 3.19 13.38
N GLN A 162 -12.93 3.74 13.89
CA GLN A 162 -13.86 2.98 14.73
C GLN A 162 -14.48 1.79 13.98
N ASP A 163 -14.77 1.92 12.67
CA ASP A 163 -15.26 0.80 11.85
C ASP A 163 -14.27 -0.38 11.81
N LEU A 164 -12.95 -0.10 11.78
CA LEU A 164 -11.93 -1.14 11.89
C LEU A 164 -11.96 -1.80 13.28
N ILE A 165 -12.06 -0.98 14.34
CA ILE A 165 -12.12 -1.52 15.72
C ILE A 165 -13.34 -2.41 15.89
N ASP A 166 -14.51 -1.98 15.44
CA ASP A 166 -15.74 -2.76 15.52
C ASP A 166 -15.63 -4.08 14.72
N TYR A 167 -14.95 -4.02 13.57
CA TYR A 167 -14.71 -5.22 12.73
C TYR A 167 -13.85 -6.28 13.40
N ILE A 168 -12.79 -5.87 14.12
CA ILE A 168 -11.85 -6.81 14.74
C ILE A 168 -12.29 -7.28 16.14
N THR A 169 -13.25 -6.59 16.77
CA THR A 169 -13.73 -6.91 18.12
C THR A 169 -15.05 -7.67 18.15
N ASP A 170 -15.87 -7.60 17.12
CA ASP A 170 -17.15 -8.32 16.94
C ASP A 170 -16.95 -9.81 16.55
#